data_e1808dd908739a1e9d79baeca73d75f4
#
_entry.id   e1808dd908739a1e9d79baeca73d75f4
#
_cell.length_a   1.000
_cell.length_b   1.000
_cell.length_c   1.000
_cell.angle_alpha   90.00
_cell.angle_beta   90.00
_cell.angle_gamma   90.00
#
_symmetry.space_group_name_H-M   'P 1'
#
loop_
_entity.id
_entity.type
_entity.pdbx_description
1 polymer ?
#
loop_
_entity_poly.entity_id
_entity_poly.type
_entity_poly.pdbx_seq_one_letter_code
_entity_poly.pdbx_strand_id
1 'polypeptide(L)'
;NTDIGSQTWYTMWKKARKLTGTSAGAHMIWGIQWDETMKWLIDTGEKTYAEVGKDSLSWGNYRHNGFTYYTNTSKSTATKSSGSTTTIPSGAYEGANANNVFDLAGNVFDWTLESDGSGAGSSRYLRGGVYGDYGSDYPAAGRNYYDPYSSYDKIGLRCALYIK
;
A
#
# COMPACT_ATOMS: atom_id res chain seq x y z
N ASN A 1 15.55 -4.18 7.34
CA ASN A 1 14.16 -3.74 7.32
C ASN A 1 13.93 -2.86 8.56
N THR A 2 14.03 -1.57 8.40
CA THR A 2 13.57 -0.63 9.44
C THR A 2 12.05 -0.59 9.34
N ASP A 3 11.39 -1.03 10.39
CA ASP A 3 9.95 -0.86 10.55
C ASP A 3 9.64 0.64 10.43
N ILE A 4 8.92 1.02 9.38
CA ILE A 4 8.47 2.40 9.17
C ILE A 4 7.05 2.62 9.68
N GLY A 5 6.44 1.60 10.29
CA GLY A 5 5.13 1.69 10.91
C GLY A 5 5.07 2.72 12.03
N SER A 6 3.87 3.12 12.40
CA SER A 6 3.61 4.09 13.48
C SER A 6 4.32 5.43 13.34
N GLN A 7 4.40 5.98 12.14
CA GLN A 7 4.98 7.29 11.89
C GLN A 7 3.98 8.25 11.25
N THR A 8 4.12 9.53 11.59
CA THR A 8 3.27 10.59 11.01
C THR A 8 3.53 10.74 9.51
N TRP A 9 2.54 11.26 8.77
CA TRP A 9 2.68 11.57 7.36
C TRP A 9 3.91 12.43 7.06
N TYR A 10 4.16 13.46 7.87
CA TYR A 10 5.32 14.35 7.70
C TYR A 10 6.65 13.64 7.85
N THR A 11 6.74 12.69 8.79
CA THR A 11 7.96 11.89 8.96
C THR A 11 8.20 10.98 7.76
N MET A 12 7.16 10.32 7.28
CA MET A 12 7.24 9.44 6.11
C MET A 12 7.52 10.22 4.82
N TRP A 13 6.90 11.39 4.66
CA TRP A 13 7.18 12.30 3.54
C TRP A 13 8.67 12.72 3.48
N LYS A 14 9.23 13.09 4.63
CA LYS A 14 10.67 13.43 4.72
C LYS A 14 11.57 12.24 4.39
N LYS A 15 11.21 11.03 4.82
CA LYS A 15 11.96 9.80 4.52
C LYS A 15 11.89 9.44 3.04
N ALA A 16 10.71 9.52 2.42
CA ALA A 16 10.55 9.26 0.99
C ALA A 16 11.50 10.09 0.13
N ARG A 17 11.64 11.38 0.44
CA ARG A 17 12.52 12.30 -0.28
C ARG A 17 14.02 12.04 -0.09
N LYS A 18 14.41 11.27 0.94
CA LYS A 18 15.80 10.91 1.22
C LYS A 18 16.24 9.61 0.55
N LEU A 19 15.33 8.87 -0.08
CA LEU A 19 15.64 7.61 -0.77
C LEU A 19 16.38 7.80 -2.10
N THR A 20 16.80 9.02 -2.42
CA THR A 20 17.44 9.34 -3.69
C THR A 20 18.95 9.10 -3.64
N GLY A 21 19.44 8.29 -4.57
CA GLY A 21 20.80 8.41 -5.07
C GLY A 21 20.92 9.64 -6.01
N THR A 22 22.11 9.98 -6.43
CA THR A 22 22.44 11.21 -7.19
C THR A 22 21.74 11.37 -8.55
N SER A 23 21.06 10.35 -9.06
CA SER A 23 20.47 10.33 -10.41
C SER A 23 18.96 10.10 -10.44
N ALA A 24 18.30 9.99 -9.30
CA ALA A 24 16.87 9.72 -9.24
C ALA A 24 16.18 10.61 -8.21
N GLY A 25 14.96 11.04 -8.51
CA GLY A 25 14.09 11.75 -7.57
C GLY A 25 13.07 10.77 -6.98
N ALA A 26 13.10 10.54 -5.66
CA ALA A 26 12.06 9.77 -4.99
C ALA A 26 11.09 10.69 -4.25
N HIS A 27 9.84 10.33 -4.25
CA HIS A 27 8.82 10.99 -3.45
C HIS A 27 7.73 9.99 -3.04
N MET A 28 6.95 10.35 -2.03
CA MET A 28 5.73 9.62 -1.69
C MET A 28 4.78 9.66 -2.89
N ILE A 29 4.11 8.58 -3.18
CA ILE A 29 3.21 8.48 -4.34
C ILE A 29 2.10 9.54 -4.29
N TRP A 30 1.75 10.13 -5.45
CA TRP A 30 0.58 10.98 -5.58
C TRP A 30 -0.70 10.15 -5.70
N GLY A 31 -1.84 10.68 -5.23
CA GLY A 31 -3.14 10.02 -5.43
C GLY A 31 -3.43 9.74 -6.90
N ILE A 32 -3.13 10.68 -7.81
CA ILE A 32 -3.30 10.48 -9.25
C ILE A 32 -2.41 9.36 -9.80
N GLN A 33 -1.17 9.21 -9.32
CA GLN A 33 -0.31 8.09 -9.74
C GLN A 33 -0.85 6.75 -9.27
N TRP A 34 -1.48 6.72 -8.09
CA TRP A 34 -2.18 5.52 -7.63
C TRP A 34 -3.36 5.19 -8.55
N ASP A 35 -4.20 6.17 -8.86
CA ASP A 35 -5.36 5.98 -9.74
C ASP A 35 -4.95 5.51 -11.14
N GLU A 36 -3.90 6.10 -11.72
CA GLU A 36 -3.33 5.66 -13.01
C GLU A 36 -2.75 4.24 -12.93
N THR A 37 -2.15 3.85 -11.80
CA THR A 37 -1.68 2.48 -11.61
C THR A 37 -2.86 1.50 -11.59
N MET A 38 -3.95 1.83 -10.87
CA MET A 38 -5.16 1.00 -10.84
C MET A 38 -5.79 0.88 -12.24
N LYS A 39 -5.88 2.00 -12.95
CA LYS A 39 -6.37 2.03 -14.33
C LYS A 39 -5.51 1.18 -15.26
N TRP A 40 -4.20 1.30 -15.18
CA TRP A 40 -3.26 0.50 -15.98
C TRP A 40 -3.41 -1.00 -15.73
N LEU A 41 -3.59 -1.44 -14.50
CA LEU A 41 -3.84 -2.85 -14.19
C LEU A 41 -5.13 -3.37 -14.83
N ILE A 42 -6.17 -2.54 -14.91
CA ILE A 42 -7.44 -2.88 -15.59
C ILE A 42 -7.24 -2.89 -17.12
N ASP A 43 -6.63 -1.88 -17.68
CA ASP A 43 -6.44 -1.73 -19.13
C ASP A 43 -5.55 -2.85 -19.72
N THR A 44 -4.59 -3.34 -18.93
CA THR A 44 -3.72 -4.46 -19.32
C THR A 44 -4.34 -5.84 -19.10
N GLY A 45 -5.52 -5.89 -18.46
CA GLY A 45 -6.19 -7.15 -18.13
C GLY A 45 -5.57 -7.92 -16.96
N GLU A 46 -4.61 -7.31 -16.24
CA GLU A 46 -3.99 -7.91 -15.06
C GLU A 46 -4.98 -8.05 -13.90
N LYS A 47 -5.83 -7.06 -13.72
CA LYS A 47 -6.93 -7.04 -12.75
C LYS A 47 -8.21 -6.54 -13.40
N THR A 48 -9.32 -7.00 -12.88
CA THR A 48 -10.64 -6.49 -13.26
C THR A 48 -11.03 -5.24 -12.46
N TYR A 49 -11.97 -4.47 -12.97
CA TYR A 49 -12.58 -3.36 -12.22
C TYR A 49 -13.15 -3.83 -10.86
N ALA A 50 -13.74 -5.02 -10.81
CA ALA A 50 -14.31 -5.56 -9.57
C ALA A 50 -13.22 -5.86 -8.54
N GLU A 51 -12.09 -6.46 -8.93
CA GLU A 51 -10.95 -6.74 -8.04
C GLU A 51 -10.28 -5.46 -7.53
N VAL A 52 -10.20 -4.42 -8.35
CA VAL A 52 -9.56 -3.16 -7.98
C VAL A 52 -10.47 -2.26 -7.15
N GLY A 53 -11.75 -2.13 -7.55
CA GLY A 53 -12.63 -1.10 -7.04
C GLY A 53 -13.78 -1.57 -6.15
N LYS A 54 -14.06 -2.89 -6.11
CA LYS A 54 -15.16 -3.42 -5.29
C LYS A 54 -14.71 -4.34 -4.17
N ASP A 55 -13.87 -5.31 -4.48
CA ASP A 55 -13.32 -6.25 -3.51
C ASP A 55 -11.96 -6.77 -3.96
N SER A 56 -10.93 -6.39 -3.22
CA SER A 56 -9.55 -6.77 -3.49
C SER A 56 -9.08 -7.98 -2.66
N LEU A 57 -9.99 -8.71 -2.02
CA LEU A 57 -9.68 -9.83 -1.15
C LEU A 57 -8.81 -10.89 -1.84
N SER A 58 -9.10 -11.20 -3.10
CA SER A 58 -8.46 -12.31 -3.83
C SER A 58 -6.96 -12.16 -4.05
N TRP A 59 -6.45 -10.91 -4.03
CA TRP A 59 -5.06 -10.60 -4.36
C TRP A 59 -4.34 -9.71 -3.34
N GLY A 60 -4.94 -9.51 -2.15
CA GLY A 60 -4.38 -8.68 -1.10
C GLY A 60 -4.25 -9.38 0.25
N ASN A 61 -3.39 -8.85 1.12
CA ASN A 61 -3.34 -9.28 2.50
C ASN A 61 -4.47 -8.61 3.29
N TYR A 62 -5.65 -9.21 3.26
CA TYR A 62 -6.83 -8.82 4.02
C TYR A 62 -7.20 -9.88 5.05
N ARG A 63 -8.04 -9.54 6.01
CA ARG A 63 -8.42 -10.41 7.14
C ARG A 63 -8.88 -11.80 6.71
N HIS A 64 -9.70 -11.92 5.69
CA HIS A 64 -10.30 -13.19 5.26
C HIS A 64 -9.57 -13.89 4.11
N ASN A 65 -8.42 -13.36 3.66
CA ASN A 65 -7.58 -14.05 2.71
C ASN A 65 -6.52 -14.90 3.43
N GLY A 66 -6.61 -16.23 3.25
CA GLY A 66 -5.61 -17.18 3.74
C GLY A 66 -4.64 -17.55 2.63
N PHE A 67 -3.33 -17.48 2.91
CA PHE A 67 -2.29 -17.76 1.91
C PHE A 67 -0.96 -18.13 2.56
N THR A 68 -0.04 -18.66 1.75
CA THR A 68 1.36 -18.89 2.14
C THR A 68 2.22 -17.71 1.66
N TYR A 69 3.15 -17.26 2.48
CA TYR A 69 4.04 -16.15 2.20
C TYR A 69 5.47 -16.42 2.65
N TYR A 70 6.43 -15.68 2.11
CA TYR A 70 7.84 -15.78 2.49
C TYR A 70 8.14 -14.98 3.76
N THR A 71 8.85 -15.56 4.70
CA THR A 71 9.22 -14.92 5.96
C THR A 71 10.60 -14.25 5.92
N ASN A 72 11.42 -14.60 4.93
CA ASN A 72 12.79 -14.09 4.78
C ASN A 72 13.26 -14.18 3.31
N THR A 73 14.42 -13.60 3.05
CA THR A 73 15.06 -13.61 1.73
C THR A 73 15.51 -14.99 1.26
N SER A 74 15.64 -15.96 2.16
CA SER A 74 15.92 -17.37 1.84
C SER A 74 14.68 -18.16 1.48
N LYS A 75 13.52 -17.48 1.33
CA LYS A 75 12.21 -18.04 0.94
C LYS A 75 11.67 -19.11 1.88
N SER A 76 12.02 -19.05 3.17
CA SER A 76 11.27 -19.81 4.18
C SER A 76 9.83 -19.34 4.21
N THR A 77 8.88 -20.26 4.38
CA THR A 77 7.45 -19.95 4.26
C THR A 77 6.71 -20.01 5.59
N ALA A 78 5.65 -19.25 5.70
CA ALA A 78 4.63 -19.36 6.73
C ALA A 78 3.24 -19.27 6.08
N THR A 79 2.22 -19.74 6.79
CA THR A 79 0.84 -19.66 6.34
C THR A 79 0.05 -18.68 7.21
N LYS A 80 -0.60 -17.73 6.55
CA LYS A 80 -1.63 -16.89 7.17
C LYS A 80 -2.98 -17.59 7.01
N SER A 81 -3.66 -17.86 8.12
CA SER A 81 -5.01 -18.42 8.10
C SER A 81 -6.04 -17.32 7.79
N SER A 82 -7.13 -17.69 7.13
CA SER A 82 -8.31 -16.82 7.00
C SER A 82 -8.81 -16.41 8.39
N GLY A 83 -9.15 -15.14 8.56
CA GLY A 83 -9.49 -14.53 9.84
C GLY A 83 -8.31 -13.92 10.61
N SER A 84 -7.08 -14.24 10.24
CA SER A 84 -5.88 -13.65 10.85
C SER A 84 -5.72 -12.17 10.47
N THR A 85 -5.32 -11.38 11.45
CA THR A 85 -5.04 -9.94 11.33
C THR A 85 -3.54 -9.69 11.51
N THR A 86 -2.74 -10.16 10.54
CA THR A 86 -1.27 -10.11 10.62
C THR A 86 -0.69 -9.40 9.40
N THR A 87 0.23 -8.46 9.64
CA THR A 87 1.08 -7.90 8.59
C THR A 87 2.08 -8.94 8.10
N ILE A 88 2.51 -8.81 6.85
CA ILE A 88 3.57 -9.62 6.27
C ILE A 88 4.66 -8.71 5.69
N PRO A 89 5.90 -9.20 5.51
CA PRO A 89 6.93 -8.43 4.83
C PRO A 89 6.49 -8.03 3.43
N SER A 90 6.85 -6.82 3.00
CA SER A 90 6.56 -6.35 1.63
C SER A 90 7.12 -7.29 0.58
N GLY A 91 6.31 -7.60 -0.45
CA GLY A 91 6.67 -8.52 -1.52
C GLY A 91 6.70 -10.00 -1.12
N ALA A 92 6.23 -10.35 0.07
CA ALA A 92 6.31 -11.71 0.59
C ALA A 92 5.20 -12.64 0.09
N TYR A 93 4.11 -12.10 -0.39
CA TYR A 93 2.97 -12.87 -0.92
C TYR A 93 2.91 -12.72 -2.45
N GLU A 94 3.18 -13.80 -3.16
CA GLU A 94 3.16 -13.81 -4.63
C GLU A 94 1.78 -13.46 -5.23
N GLY A 95 0.69 -13.81 -4.54
CA GLY A 95 -0.65 -13.43 -4.96
C GLY A 95 -0.93 -11.92 -4.92
N ALA A 96 -0.13 -11.17 -4.17
CA ALA A 96 -0.18 -9.70 -4.14
C ALA A 96 0.66 -9.02 -5.24
N ASN A 97 1.25 -9.82 -6.14
CA ASN A 97 1.96 -9.31 -7.30
C ASN A 97 0.97 -9.00 -8.43
N ALA A 98 1.00 -7.77 -8.92
CA ALA A 98 0.26 -7.34 -10.10
C ALA A 98 1.25 -6.63 -11.05
N ASN A 99 1.65 -7.29 -12.13
CA ASN A 99 2.65 -6.81 -13.09
C ASN A 99 3.94 -6.29 -12.42
N ASN A 100 4.51 -7.08 -11.50
CA ASN A 100 5.70 -6.75 -10.68
C ASN A 100 5.52 -5.58 -9.70
N VAL A 101 4.31 -5.14 -9.45
CA VAL A 101 3.99 -4.22 -8.35
C VAL A 101 3.33 -5.02 -7.24
N PHE A 102 3.97 -5.05 -6.07
CA PHE A 102 3.50 -5.82 -4.92
C PHE A 102 2.70 -4.96 -3.95
N ASP A 103 1.81 -5.62 -3.19
CA ASP A 103 1.12 -5.06 -2.03
C ASP A 103 0.30 -3.79 -2.31
N LEU A 104 -0.29 -3.68 -3.51
CA LEU A 104 -1.25 -2.60 -3.82
C LEU A 104 -2.61 -2.84 -3.16
N ALA A 105 -2.83 -4.06 -2.64
CA ALA A 105 -4.06 -4.45 -1.99
C ALA A 105 -3.77 -5.03 -0.59
N GLY A 106 -4.36 -4.42 0.44
CA GLY A 106 -4.21 -4.87 1.82
C GLY A 106 -2.82 -4.63 2.41
N ASN A 107 -2.42 -5.45 3.34
CA ASN A 107 -1.23 -5.37 4.18
C ASN A 107 -1.27 -4.14 5.09
N VAL A 108 -0.79 -2.99 4.66
CA VAL A 108 -0.93 -1.70 5.36
C VAL A 108 -1.45 -0.65 4.39
N PHE A 109 -2.19 0.32 4.86
CA PHE A 109 -2.53 1.49 4.07
C PHE A 109 -1.25 2.22 3.63
N ASP A 110 -1.26 2.77 2.44
CA ASP A 110 -0.20 3.64 1.94
C ASP A 110 -0.61 5.11 2.03
N TRP A 111 0.20 5.93 2.73
CA TRP A 111 0.10 7.37 2.65
C TRP A 111 0.34 7.86 1.22
N THR A 112 -0.44 8.87 0.83
CA THR A 112 -0.23 9.58 -0.43
C THR A 112 0.01 11.07 -0.21
N LEU A 113 0.41 11.79 -1.27
CA LEU A 113 0.50 13.25 -1.27
C LEU A 113 -0.88 13.93 -1.47
N GLU A 114 -1.94 13.15 -1.68
CA GLU A 114 -3.30 13.65 -1.83
C GLU A 114 -3.82 14.20 -0.48
N SER A 115 -4.57 15.31 -0.51
CA SER A 115 -5.11 15.99 0.66
C SER A 115 -6.55 16.42 0.40
N ASP A 116 -7.35 16.49 1.46
CA ASP A 116 -8.72 17.00 1.42
C ASP A 116 -8.79 18.54 1.47
N GLY A 117 -7.65 19.22 1.65
CA GLY A 117 -7.56 20.67 1.70
C GLY A 117 -6.13 21.18 1.58
N SER A 118 -5.95 22.49 1.60
CA SER A 118 -4.67 23.17 1.41
C SER A 118 -3.90 23.45 2.70
N GLY A 119 -4.52 23.29 3.86
CA GLY A 119 -3.91 23.54 5.16
C GLY A 119 -2.92 22.45 5.58
N ALA A 120 -1.95 22.80 6.42
CA ALA A 120 -1.00 21.82 6.96
C ALA A 120 -1.69 20.72 7.78
N GLY A 121 -2.79 21.06 8.48
CA GLY A 121 -3.60 20.10 9.24
C GLY A 121 -4.66 19.36 8.43
N SER A 122 -4.78 19.61 7.12
CA SER A 122 -5.73 18.88 6.27
C SER A 122 -5.40 17.40 6.25
N SER A 123 -6.41 16.55 6.28
CA SER A 123 -6.24 15.10 6.23
C SER A 123 -5.49 14.68 4.97
N ARG A 124 -4.74 13.61 5.07
CA ARG A 124 -4.05 12.99 3.94
C ARG A 124 -4.74 11.69 3.56
N TYR A 125 -4.81 11.45 2.27
CA TYR A 125 -5.46 10.23 1.79
C TYR A 125 -4.56 9.01 1.91
N LEU A 126 -5.22 7.91 2.27
CA LEU A 126 -4.69 6.57 2.39
C LEU A 126 -5.23 5.71 1.26
N ARG A 127 -4.42 4.78 0.76
CA ARG A 127 -4.78 3.87 -0.32
C ARG A 127 -4.44 2.43 0.03
N GLY A 128 -4.98 1.49 -0.71
CA GLY A 128 -4.57 0.09 -0.72
C GLY A 128 -5.32 -0.83 0.25
N GLY A 129 -5.94 -0.30 1.29
CA GLY A 129 -6.57 -1.14 2.33
C GLY A 129 -5.55 -1.71 3.33
N VAL A 130 -6.01 -2.57 4.26
CA VAL A 130 -5.19 -3.05 5.37
C VAL A 130 -5.54 -4.47 5.80
N TYR A 131 -4.55 -5.18 6.34
CA TYR A 131 -4.63 -6.60 6.76
C TYR A 131 -5.75 -6.94 7.75
N GLY A 132 -6.23 -5.96 8.52
CA GLY A 132 -7.24 -6.15 9.57
C GLY A 132 -8.68 -6.04 9.07
N ASP A 133 -8.90 -5.59 7.85
CA ASP A 133 -10.22 -5.28 7.30
C ASP A 133 -10.57 -6.19 6.12
N TYR A 134 -11.74 -5.95 5.52
CA TYR A 134 -12.20 -6.68 4.34
C TYR A 134 -11.76 -5.98 3.06
N GLY A 135 -11.48 -6.76 2.03
CA GLY A 135 -11.15 -6.21 0.71
C GLY A 135 -12.28 -5.42 0.05
N SER A 136 -13.52 -5.69 0.46
CA SER A 136 -14.72 -4.95 0.04
C SER A 136 -14.90 -3.61 0.73
N ASP A 137 -14.45 -3.47 1.99
CA ASP A 137 -14.58 -2.22 2.73
C ASP A 137 -13.51 -1.21 2.29
N TYR A 138 -12.32 -1.71 2.04
CA TYR A 138 -11.15 -0.93 1.61
C TYR A 138 -10.45 -1.58 0.42
N PRO A 139 -11.09 -1.59 -0.78
CA PRO A 139 -10.46 -2.12 -1.98
C PRO A 139 -9.22 -1.29 -2.38
N ALA A 140 -8.37 -1.86 -3.22
CA ALA A 140 -7.11 -1.24 -3.63
C ALA A 140 -7.25 0.19 -4.17
N ALA A 141 -8.30 0.47 -4.94
CA ALA A 141 -8.62 1.82 -5.44
C ALA A 141 -9.31 2.71 -4.41
N GLY A 142 -9.72 2.16 -3.26
CA GLY A 142 -10.43 2.91 -2.22
C GLY A 142 -9.62 4.09 -1.70
N ARG A 143 -10.33 5.12 -1.25
CA ARG A 143 -9.78 6.27 -0.56
C ARG A 143 -10.23 6.26 0.89
N ASN A 144 -9.30 6.32 1.80
CA ASN A 144 -9.53 6.64 3.19
C ASN A 144 -8.70 7.88 3.55
N TYR A 145 -8.86 8.45 4.71
CA TYR A 145 -8.10 9.62 5.12
C TYR A 145 -7.74 9.53 6.60
N TYR A 146 -6.67 10.20 6.97
CA TYR A 146 -6.21 10.25 8.35
C TYR A 146 -5.50 11.57 8.65
N ASP A 147 -5.42 11.92 9.93
CA ASP A 147 -4.72 13.12 10.42
C ASP A 147 -3.21 12.99 10.16
N PRO A 148 -2.58 13.95 9.45
CA PRO A 148 -1.15 13.89 9.10
C PRO A 148 -0.21 13.99 10.30
N TYR A 149 -0.68 14.44 11.45
CA TYR A 149 0.10 14.52 12.69
C TYR A 149 0.00 13.27 13.56
N SER A 150 -0.99 12.45 13.31
CA SER A 150 -1.18 11.20 14.04
C SER A 150 -0.33 10.07 13.43
N SER A 151 0.08 9.12 14.25
CA SER A 151 0.77 7.90 13.82
C SER A 151 -0.14 6.70 14.01
N TYR A 152 -0.05 5.74 13.10
CA TYR A 152 -0.82 4.51 13.18
C TYR A 152 -0.01 3.34 12.60
N ASP A 153 0.03 2.22 13.31
CA ASP A 153 0.83 1.04 12.98
C ASP A 153 0.36 0.31 11.70
N LYS A 154 -0.84 0.63 11.25
CA LYS A 154 -1.43 0.08 10.02
C LYS A 154 -1.21 0.94 8.77
N ILE A 155 -0.34 1.94 8.86
CA ILE A 155 -0.06 2.84 7.74
C ILE A 155 1.42 2.81 7.41
N GLY A 156 1.71 2.59 6.14
CA GLY A 156 3.02 2.65 5.53
C GLY A 156 3.15 3.75 4.49
N LEU A 157 4.09 3.61 3.61
CA LEU A 157 4.24 4.48 2.46
C LEU A 157 4.76 3.70 1.24
N ARG A 158 4.38 4.18 0.07
CA ARG A 158 4.93 3.77 -1.21
C ARG A 158 5.60 4.97 -1.87
N CYS A 159 6.79 4.72 -2.43
CA CYS A 159 7.53 5.75 -3.15
C CYS A 159 7.39 5.55 -4.65
N ALA A 160 7.25 6.67 -5.37
CA ALA A 160 7.49 6.73 -6.79
C ALA A 160 8.92 7.21 -7.04
N LEU A 161 9.57 6.65 -8.06
CA LEU A 161 10.94 6.95 -8.44
C LEU A 161 10.96 7.45 -9.89
N TYR A 162 11.56 8.62 -10.11
CA TYR A 162 11.86 9.11 -11.43
C TYR A 162 13.34 8.89 -11.74
N ILE A 163 13.60 8.17 -12.80
CA ILE A 163 14.94 8.02 -13.37
C ILE A 163 15.15 9.18 -14.36
N LYS A 164 16.18 9.99 -14.13
CA LYS A 164 16.58 11.09 -15.02
C LYS A 164 17.44 10.58 -16.15
#